data_22bb9e5be356378ad6fe7f421e3249d5
#
_entry.id   22bb9e5be356378ad6fe7f421e3249d5
#
_cell.length_a   1.000
_cell.length_b   1.000
_cell.length_c   1.000
_cell.angle_alpha   90.00
_cell.angle_beta   90.00
_cell.angle_gamma   90.00
#
_symmetry.space_group_name_H-M   'P 1'
#
loop_
_entity.id
_entity.type
_entity.pdbx_description
1 polymer ?
#
loop_
_entity_poly.entity_id
_entity_poly.type
_entity_poly.pdbx_seq_one_letter_code
_entity_poly.pdbx_strand_id
1 'polypeptide(L)'
;MYPGAHLSTRPHDPAIIMADSGETVTFTQLETRSIQVARALADRGLRPGDHLAVLATNTARVFDIYWAAMRSGLYLTMVNWHLTATESAYIVTDCGAKALIVDAALGDLGAELTPLTPGVGTRFAYSGPIEGHDDLDAAASGQPTEPPAIQPRGADMLYSSGTTGRPKGIKPELPNRQIGDPGDTMTAMNESVWGVGPDTVYLSPAPLYHAAPLRTCASVQALGGTVVVMERFDAERALALIEQHRVTYSQWVPTMFVRMLRLPEEVRTRYDTSSMTVAVHAAAPCPVDVKRAMIDWWGPILSEYYSSTELNGLTIVDTPEWLEHPGTVGRAVLGNIRVCDPAGAEVPTGTIGTIYFERDQLPFEYHNDPEKTRAAQHPDHPTWTTTGDVGYVDDDGHLFLTDRDSFLIISGGVNIYPREIEDALLSHPSVLDAAVIGVPDPDLGERVTAVVQPVEGQHGDDDLADALLEHLRPRIARFKLPREVIFRDTLPRTPTGKLVKRNL
;
A
#
# COMPACT_ATOMS: atom_id res chain seq x y z
N MET A 1 -6.13 21.65 -1.65
CA MET A 1 -5.34 21.74 -0.39
C MET A 1 -3.94 21.23 -0.67
N TYR A 2 -2.91 21.85 -0.11
CA TYR A 2 -1.49 21.55 -0.33
C TYR A 2 -0.65 22.23 0.75
N PRO A 3 0.63 21.86 0.98
CA PRO A 3 1.46 22.39 2.07
C PRO A 3 1.57 23.93 2.09
N GLY A 4 1.66 24.57 0.94
CA GLY A 4 1.76 26.04 0.83
C GLY A 4 0.55 26.82 1.40
N ALA A 5 -0.60 26.16 1.57
CA ALA A 5 -1.77 26.79 2.21
C ALA A 5 -1.55 27.08 3.70
N HIS A 6 -0.57 26.44 4.33
CA HIS A 6 -0.29 26.56 5.77
C HIS A 6 0.82 27.57 6.10
N LEU A 7 1.44 28.20 5.11
CA LEU A 7 2.57 29.13 5.31
C LEU A 7 2.19 30.36 6.15
N SER A 8 0.95 30.79 6.11
CA SER A 8 0.50 31.95 6.91
C SER A 8 0.34 31.66 8.40
N THR A 9 0.17 30.38 8.78
CA THR A 9 -0.10 29.96 10.14
C THR A 9 1.00 29.09 10.75
N ARG A 10 1.67 28.28 9.93
CA ARG A 10 2.63 27.24 10.38
C ARG A 10 3.91 27.20 9.54
N PRO A 11 4.55 28.34 9.18
CA PRO A 11 5.69 28.35 8.22
C PRO A 11 6.90 27.57 8.72
N HIS A 12 7.13 27.53 10.03
CA HIS A 12 8.30 26.93 10.66
C HIS A 12 8.02 25.57 11.33
N ASP A 13 6.76 25.14 11.34
CA ASP A 13 6.41 23.84 11.89
C ASP A 13 6.95 22.72 10.99
N PRO A 14 7.29 21.57 11.56
CA PRO A 14 7.72 20.41 10.78
C PRO A 14 6.59 19.90 9.87
N ALA A 15 6.83 19.83 8.58
CA ALA A 15 5.99 19.09 7.64
C ALA A 15 6.45 17.64 7.52
N ILE A 16 7.78 17.40 7.69
CA ILE A 16 8.41 16.09 7.57
C ILE A 16 9.48 15.96 8.67
N ILE A 17 9.53 14.79 9.31
CA ILE A 17 10.62 14.36 10.18
C ILE A 17 11.05 12.97 9.71
N MET A 18 12.32 12.79 9.37
CA MET A 18 12.89 11.48 9.04
C MET A 18 13.34 10.78 10.32
N ALA A 19 12.93 9.53 10.50
CA ALA A 19 13.09 8.81 11.78
C ALA A 19 14.54 8.47 12.14
N ASP A 20 15.35 8.08 11.17
CA ASP A 20 16.72 7.61 11.42
C ASP A 20 17.73 8.73 11.21
N SER A 21 17.64 9.49 10.12
CA SER A 21 18.53 10.61 9.83
C SER A 21 18.29 11.83 10.73
N GLY A 22 17.08 11.98 11.28
CA GLY A 22 16.67 13.16 12.06
C GLY A 22 16.46 14.42 11.20
N GLU A 23 16.52 14.30 9.87
CA GLU A 23 16.23 15.42 8.98
C GLU A 23 14.82 15.95 9.23
N THR A 24 14.71 17.26 9.46
CA THR A 24 13.42 17.93 9.63
C THR A 24 13.26 18.98 8.53
N VAL A 25 12.11 18.91 7.83
CA VAL A 25 11.74 19.84 6.76
C VAL A 25 10.48 20.58 7.19
N THR A 26 10.57 21.92 7.24
CA THR A 26 9.43 22.77 7.59
C THR A 26 8.49 22.96 6.41
N PHE A 27 7.26 23.46 6.66
CA PHE A 27 6.32 23.79 5.58
C PHE A 27 6.91 24.80 4.60
N THR A 28 7.65 25.83 5.08
CA THR A 28 8.35 26.78 4.21
C THR A 28 9.39 26.09 3.33
N GLN A 29 10.19 25.19 3.90
CA GLN A 29 11.22 24.50 3.14
C GLN A 29 10.61 23.55 2.09
N LEU A 30 9.57 22.79 2.47
CA LEU A 30 8.86 21.89 1.55
C LEU A 30 8.24 22.69 0.39
N GLU A 31 7.56 23.80 0.68
CA GLU A 31 6.95 24.63 -0.34
C GLU A 31 8.01 25.22 -1.28
N THR A 32 9.08 25.80 -0.73
CA THR A 32 10.17 26.39 -1.53
C THR A 32 10.83 25.35 -2.43
N ARG A 33 11.24 24.21 -1.87
CA ARG A 33 11.92 23.13 -2.61
C ARG A 33 11.01 22.57 -3.71
N SER A 34 9.72 22.34 -3.42
CA SER A 34 8.79 21.83 -4.44
C SER A 34 8.52 22.80 -5.57
N ILE A 35 8.50 24.12 -5.32
CA ILE A 35 8.42 25.15 -6.37
C ILE A 35 9.68 25.11 -7.25
N GLN A 36 10.84 25.07 -6.64
CA GLN A 36 12.11 25.05 -7.36
C GLN A 36 12.28 23.81 -8.23
N VAL A 37 11.91 22.62 -7.71
CA VAL A 37 11.89 21.37 -8.50
C VAL A 37 10.88 21.45 -9.65
N ALA A 38 9.68 22.00 -9.41
CA ALA A 38 8.67 22.18 -10.47
C ALA A 38 9.19 23.06 -11.62
N ARG A 39 9.89 24.14 -11.29
CA ARG A 39 10.50 25.04 -12.30
C ARG A 39 11.64 24.36 -13.03
N ALA A 40 12.52 23.64 -12.34
CA ALA A 40 13.59 22.86 -12.97
C ALA A 40 13.03 21.81 -13.96
N LEU A 41 11.94 21.14 -13.63
CA LEU A 41 11.26 20.23 -14.55
C LEU A 41 10.64 20.96 -15.75
N ALA A 42 10.03 22.13 -15.53
CA ALA A 42 9.47 22.95 -16.60
C ALA A 42 10.54 23.47 -17.57
N ASP A 43 11.73 23.85 -17.06
CA ASP A 43 12.89 24.27 -17.87
C ASP A 43 13.41 23.13 -18.75
N ARG A 44 13.27 21.89 -18.30
CA ARG A 44 13.57 20.67 -19.10
C ARG A 44 12.45 20.28 -20.05
N GLY A 45 11.42 21.10 -20.18
CA GLY A 45 10.36 20.94 -21.16
C GLY A 45 9.17 20.11 -20.71
N LEU A 46 9.07 19.70 -19.43
CA LEU A 46 7.87 19.02 -18.94
C LEU A 46 6.68 19.97 -18.90
N ARG A 47 5.50 19.47 -19.29
CA ARG A 47 4.25 20.23 -19.37
C ARG A 47 3.12 19.45 -18.69
N PRO A 48 2.01 20.10 -18.31
CA PRO A 48 0.85 19.40 -17.77
C PRO A 48 0.44 18.22 -18.65
N GLY A 49 0.21 17.07 -18.03
CA GLY A 49 -0.08 15.79 -18.70
C GLY A 49 1.14 14.92 -18.99
N ASP A 50 2.36 15.45 -18.82
CA ASP A 50 3.57 14.64 -18.96
C ASP A 50 3.81 13.75 -17.74
N HIS A 51 4.59 12.70 -17.94
CA HIS A 51 4.88 11.71 -16.91
C HIS A 51 6.29 11.87 -16.34
N LEU A 52 6.39 11.81 -15.01
CA LEU A 52 7.59 11.78 -14.21
C LEU A 52 7.69 10.43 -13.49
N ALA A 53 8.76 9.67 -13.72
CA ALA A 53 9.08 8.49 -12.92
C ALA A 53 10.08 8.85 -11.81
N VAL A 54 9.92 8.24 -10.63
CA VAL A 54 10.80 8.45 -9.48
C VAL A 54 11.22 7.11 -8.91
N LEU A 55 12.53 6.90 -8.81
CA LEU A 55 13.16 5.74 -8.18
C LEU A 55 13.87 6.22 -6.92
N ALA A 56 13.27 5.98 -5.76
CA ALA A 56 13.74 6.55 -4.49
C ALA A 56 13.50 5.62 -3.31
N THR A 57 14.40 5.68 -2.33
CA THR A 57 14.16 5.18 -0.99
C THR A 57 13.23 6.13 -0.21
N ASN A 58 12.88 5.79 1.03
CA ASN A 58 12.11 6.70 1.87
C ASN A 58 13.01 7.87 2.32
N THR A 59 12.89 9.01 1.67
CA THR A 59 13.63 10.25 1.97
C THR A 59 12.68 11.45 1.97
N ALA A 60 13.05 12.52 2.65
CA ALA A 60 12.30 13.78 2.63
C ALA A 60 12.15 14.35 1.21
N ARG A 61 13.14 14.11 0.33
CA ARG A 61 13.13 14.60 -1.07
C ARG A 61 12.00 14.03 -1.92
N VAL A 62 11.47 12.86 -1.57
CA VAL A 62 10.28 12.29 -2.25
C VAL A 62 9.12 13.30 -2.22
N PHE A 63 8.94 14.01 -1.11
CA PHE A 63 7.82 14.96 -0.97
C PHE A 63 8.07 16.27 -1.73
N ASP A 64 9.32 16.74 -1.83
CA ASP A 64 9.65 17.88 -2.70
C ASP A 64 9.27 17.57 -4.15
N ILE A 65 9.63 16.36 -4.62
CA ILE A 65 9.34 15.88 -5.99
C ILE A 65 7.84 15.62 -6.17
N TYR A 66 7.19 15.00 -5.18
CA TYR A 66 5.74 14.76 -5.21
C TYR A 66 4.97 16.07 -5.39
N TRP A 67 5.22 17.04 -4.52
CA TRP A 67 4.51 18.32 -4.58
C TRP A 67 4.90 19.15 -5.81
N ALA A 68 6.12 19.00 -6.33
CA ALA A 68 6.52 19.57 -7.62
C ALA A 68 5.68 18.99 -8.76
N ALA A 69 5.50 17.69 -8.83
CA ALA A 69 4.66 17.04 -9.84
C ALA A 69 3.19 17.47 -9.69
N MET A 70 2.67 17.47 -8.45
CA MET A 70 1.29 17.84 -8.16
C MET A 70 0.94 19.28 -8.53
N ARG A 71 1.88 20.24 -8.37
CA ARG A 71 1.66 21.66 -8.76
C ARG A 71 1.92 21.96 -10.24
N SER A 72 2.48 21.01 -10.96
CA SER A 72 2.83 21.14 -12.38
C SER A 72 1.86 20.43 -13.31
N GLY A 73 0.80 19.79 -12.79
CA GLY A 73 -0.13 19.01 -13.60
C GLY A 73 0.51 17.75 -14.20
N LEU A 74 1.57 17.22 -13.58
CA LEU A 74 2.26 16.03 -14.06
C LEU A 74 1.62 14.75 -13.50
N TYR A 75 1.79 13.66 -14.23
CA TYR A 75 1.64 12.33 -13.67
C TYR A 75 2.92 11.91 -12.96
N LEU A 76 2.80 11.47 -11.70
CA LEU A 76 3.92 10.93 -10.92
C LEU A 76 3.80 9.40 -10.84
N THR A 77 4.85 8.70 -11.24
CA THR A 77 4.97 7.25 -11.06
C THR A 77 6.13 6.92 -10.13
N MET A 78 5.81 6.45 -8.92
CA MET A 78 6.83 5.94 -8.00
C MET A 78 7.18 4.51 -8.38
N VAL A 79 8.47 4.26 -8.64
CA VAL A 79 8.99 2.94 -9.03
C VAL A 79 9.44 2.19 -7.78
N ASN A 80 8.96 0.95 -7.62
CA ASN A 80 9.44 0.08 -6.54
C ASN A 80 10.91 -0.27 -6.75
N TRP A 81 11.79 0.22 -5.89
CA TRP A 81 13.24 0.05 -5.99
C TRP A 81 13.75 -1.36 -5.66
N HIS A 82 12.86 -2.28 -5.20
CA HIS A 82 13.19 -3.69 -5.05
C HIS A 82 13.06 -4.50 -6.36
N LEU A 83 12.57 -3.88 -7.43
CA LEU A 83 12.49 -4.49 -8.74
C LEU A 83 13.87 -4.55 -9.41
N THR A 84 14.03 -5.50 -10.31
CA THR A 84 15.20 -5.55 -11.19
C THR A 84 15.21 -4.37 -12.17
N ALA A 85 16.37 -4.08 -12.76
CA ALA A 85 16.48 -3.03 -13.79
C ALA A 85 15.49 -3.24 -14.95
N THR A 86 15.30 -4.48 -15.41
CA THR A 86 14.37 -4.81 -16.49
C THR A 86 12.90 -4.55 -16.09
N GLU A 87 12.51 -4.92 -14.89
CA GLU A 87 11.14 -4.67 -14.38
C GLU A 87 10.90 -3.18 -14.17
N SER A 88 11.87 -2.46 -13.62
CA SER A 88 11.82 -1.01 -13.45
C SER A 88 11.76 -0.28 -14.78
N ALA A 89 12.56 -0.72 -15.77
CA ALA A 89 12.54 -0.16 -17.12
C ALA A 89 11.20 -0.36 -17.84
N TYR A 90 10.52 -1.49 -17.56
CA TYR A 90 9.18 -1.71 -18.06
C TYR A 90 8.22 -0.62 -17.54
N ILE A 91 8.20 -0.36 -16.23
CA ILE A 91 7.32 0.66 -15.63
C ILE A 91 7.63 2.05 -16.18
N VAL A 92 8.91 2.44 -16.23
CA VAL A 92 9.36 3.75 -16.72
C VAL A 92 8.97 3.96 -18.19
N THR A 93 9.06 2.90 -19.01
CA THR A 93 8.70 2.95 -20.43
C THR A 93 7.19 2.94 -20.63
N ASP A 94 6.48 2.05 -19.94
CA ASP A 94 5.04 1.87 -20.08
C ASP A 94 4.26 3.11 -19.62
N CYS A 95 4.67 3.76 -18.52
CA CYS A 95 4.08 5.02 -18.10
C CYS A 95 4.40 6.19 -19.04
N GLY A 96 5.31 6.02 -19.99
CA GLY A 96 5.72 7.07 -20.92
C GLY A 96 6.48 8.22 -20.23
N ALA A 97 7.32 7.90 -19.25
CA ALA A 97 8.06 8.90 -18.50
C ALA A 97 8.96 9.76 -19.41
N LYS A 98 8.77 11.07 -19.40
CA LYS A 98 9.67 12.05 -20.04
C LYS A 98 10.85 12.40 -19.18
N ALA A 99 10.68 12.28 -17.87
CA ALA A 99 11.75 12.49 -16.90
C ALA A 99 11.81 11.31 -15.91
N LEU A 100 13.04 11.02 -15.46
CA LEU A 100 13.35 10.06 -14.39
C LEU A 100 14.19 10.77 -13.33
N ILE A 101 13.75 10.70 -12.07
CA ILE A 101 14.53 11.20 -10.93
C ILE A 101 14.94 10.00 -10.08
N VAL A 102 16.22 9.91 -9.73
CA VAL A 102 16.80 8.78 -9.00
C VAL A 102 17.49 9.25 -7.73
N ASP A 103 17.22 8.58 -6.61
CA ASP A 103 18.02 8.69 -5.39
C ASP A 103 19.37 8.03 -5.60
N ALA A 104 20.48 8.76 -5.34
CA ALA A 104 21.83 8.23 -5.51
C ALA A 104 22.14 7.00 -4.60
N ALA A 105 21.36 6.77 -3.53
CA ALA A 105 21.41 5.52 -2.79
C ALA A 105 21.06 4.29 -3.64
N LEU A 106 20.41 4.48 -4.78
CA LEU A 106 20.04 3.48 -5.80
C LEU A 106 20.83 3.67 -7.10
N GLY A 107 22.03 4.24 -7.00
CA GLY A 107 22.83 4.68 -8.15
C GLY A 107 23.15 3.57 -9.15
N ASP A 108 23.44 2.36 -8.69
CA ASP A 108 23.70 1.20 -9.57
C ASP A 108 22.47 0.87 -10.41
N LEU A 109 21.29 0.77 -9.78
CA LEU A 109 20.04 0.53 -10.49
C LEU A 109 19.67 1.69 -11.43
N GLY A 110 19.93 2.94 -11.02
CA GLY A 110 19.74 4.13 -11.86
C GLY A 110 20.62 4.11 -13.12
N ALA A 111 21.89 3.73 -12.98
CA ALA A 111 22.82 3.59 -14.10
C ALA A 111 22.40 2.46 -15.06
N GLU A 112 21.98 1.30 -14.53
CA GLU A 112 21.47 0.18 -15.32
C GLU A 112 20.18 0.55 -16.10
N LEU A 113 19.32 1.42 -15.55
CA LEU A 113 18.08 1.89 -16.20
C LEU A 113 18.37 2.80 -17.41
N THR A 114 19.47 3.51 -17.42
CA THR A 114 19.78 4.50 -18.46
C THR A 114 19.75 3.90 -19.89
N PRO A 115 20.45 2.83 -20.21
CA PRO A 115 20.39 2.22 -21.54
C PRO A 115 19.06 1.50 -21.81
N LEU A 116 18.31 1.08 -20.79
CA LEU A 116 17.05 0.35 -20.92
C LEU A 116 15.84 1.27 -21.16
N THR A 117 15.98 2.58 -20.91
CA THR A 117 14.91 3.56 -21.03
C THR A 117 15.29 4.73 -21.96
N PRO A 118 15.64 4.45 -23.26
CA PRO A 118 16.15 5.48 -24.18
C PRO A 118 15.13 6.59 -24.49
N GLY A 119 13.85 6.38 -24.24
CA GLY A 119 12.78 7.38 -24.42
C GLY A 119 12.75 8.47 -23.36
N VAL A 120 13.44 8.30 -22.23
CA VAL A 120 13.52 9.30 -21.17
C VAL A 120 14.51 10.39 -21.54
N GLY A 121 14.00 11.58 -21.86
CA GLY A 121 14.81 12.72 -22.31
C GLY A 121 15.50 13.49 -21.18
N THR A 122 14.97 13.45 -19.97
CA THR A 122 15.50 14.15 -18.79
C THR A 122 15.79 13.18 -17.66
N ARG A 123 17.00 13.24 -17.13
CA ARG A 123 17.41 12.39 -16.00
C ARG A 123 18.05 13.25 -14.94
N PHE A 124 17.55 13.11 -13.71
CA PHE A 124 18.10 13.77 -12.53
C PHE A 124 18.50 12.76 -11.47
N ALA A 125 19.58 13.05 -10.75
CA ALA A 125 19.93 12.40 -9.50
C ALA A 125 19.91 13.42 -8.36
N TYR A 126 19.63 12.95 -7.15
CA TYR A 126 19.80 13.71 -5.92
C TYR A 126 20.55 12.89 -4.87
N SER A 127 21.05 13.54 -3.81
CA SER A 127 21.89 12.92 -2.75
C SER A 127 23.23 12.36 -3.25
N GLY A 128 23.63 12.67 -4.47
CA GLY A 128 24.90 12.26 -5.06
C GLY A 128 24.84 12.12 -6.57
N PRO A 129 26.01 11.94 -7.23
CA PRO A 129 26.07 11.81 -8.68
C PRO A 129 25.73 10.39 -9.16
N ILE A 130 25.05 10.33 -10.32
CA ILE A 130 24.84 9.10 -11.09
C ILE A 130 25.27 9.39 -12.52
N GLU A 131 25.99 8.47 -13.16
CA GLU A 131 26.42 8.63 -14.56
C GLU A 131 25.20 8.78 -15.50
N GLY A 132 25.23 9.80 -16.34
CA GLY A 132 24.14 10.10 -17.27
C GLY A 132 22.93 10.82 -16.65
N HIS A 133 23.04 11.28 -15.39
CA HIS A 133 22.03 12.06 -14.71
C HIS A 133 22.59 13.44 -14.33
N ASP A 134 21.77 14.47 -14.51
CA ASP A 134 22.08 15.81 -14.02
C ASP A 134 21.78 15.90 -12.51
N ASP A 135 22.43 16.81 -11.82
CA ASP A 135 22.19 17.10 -10.42
C ASP A 135 20.87 17.89 -10.24
N LEU A 136 19.89 17.26 -9.56
CA LEU A 136 18.60 17.90 -9.28
C LEU A 136 18.73 19.12 -8.37
N ASP A 137 19.60 19.07 -7.37
CA ASP A 137 19.78 20.15 -6.42
C ASP A 137 20.44 21.38 -7.08
N ALA A 138 21.40 21.14 -7.95
CA ALA A 138 22.00 22.20 -8.77
C ALA A 138 20.99 22.82 -9.74
N ALA A 139 20.15 22.00 -10.38
CA ALA A 139 19.12 22.49 -11.30
C ALA A 139 18.00 23.27 -10.58
N ALA A 140 17.65 22.88 -9.36
CA ALA A 140 16.59 23.50 -8.56
C ALA A 140 17.05 24.76 -7.82
N SER A 141 18.27 24.78 -7.25
CA SER A 141 18.76 25.85 -6.35
C SER A 141 18.80 27.21 -6.99
N GLY A 142 18.94 27.29 -8.32
CA GLY A 142 18.92 28.56 -9.08
C GLY A 142 17.52 29.06 -9.45
N GLN A 143 16.47 28.29 -9.15
CA GLN A 143 15.10 28.61 -9.55
C GLN A 143 14.42 29.59 -8.58
N PRO A 144 13.50 30.43 -9.09
CA PRO A 144 12.67 31.29 -8.24
C PRO A 144 11.86 30.47 -7.21
N THR A 145 11.66 31.07 -6.03
CA THR A 145 10.93 30.44 -4.91
C THR A 145 9.46 30.84 -4.86
N GLU A 146 9.05 31.84 -5.65
CA GLU A 146 7.67 32.28 -5.75
C GLU A 146 6.85 31.24 -6.56
N PRO A 147 5.65 30.89 -6.09
CA PRO A 147 4.80 29.95 -6.80
C PRO A 147 4.38 30.49 -8.19
N PRO A 148 4.29 29.66 -9.22
CA PRO A 148 3.69 30.05 -10.48
C PRO A 148 2.24 30.51 -10.29
N ALA A 149 1.78 31.48 -11.11
CA ALA A 149 0.40 31.98 -11.04
C ALA A 149 -0.65 30.88 -11.38
N ILE A 150 -0.27 29.90 -12.20
CA ILE A 150 -1.11 28.76 -12.60
C ILE A 150 -0.40 27.49 -12.14
N GLN A 151 -1.07 26.72 -11.31
CA GLN A 151 -0.56 25.46 -10.74
C GLN A 151 -1.61 24.36 -10.92
N PRO A 152 -1.73 23.79 -12.14
CA PRO A 152 -2.70 22.73 -12.40
C PRO A 152 -2.41 21.50 -11.54
N ARG A 153 -3.44 20.89 -10.97
CA ARG A 153 -3.28 19.70 -10.13
C ARG A 153 -2.83 18.50 -10.96
N GLY A 154 -1.72 17.90 -10.59
CA GLY A 154 -1.26 16.61 -11.10
C GLY A 154 -1.93 15.41 -10.43
N ALA A 155 -1.52 14.23 -10.82
CA ALA A 155 -2.02 12.97 -10.25
C ALA A 155 -0.89 11.94 -10.13
N ASP A 156 -1.03 11.02 -9.20
CA ASP A 156 -0.18 9.83 -9.15
C ASP A 156 -0.75 8.75 -10.09
N MET A 157 0.09 8.27 -10.99
CA MET A 157 -0.15 7.10 -11.79
C MET A 157 0.65 5.94 -11.21
N LEU A 158 -0.03 5.04 -10.52
CA LEU A 158 0.62 3.99 -9.77
C LEU A 158 0.50 2.63 -10.48
N TYR A 159 1.46 1.76 -10.18
CA TYR A 159 1.49 0.41 -10.70
C TYR A 159 1.11 -0.59 -9.61
N SER A 160 0.11 -1.42 -9.89
CA SER A 160 -0.21 -2.55 -9.01
C SER A 160 0.83 -3.65 -9.16
N SER A 161 1.14 -4.34 -8.08
CA SER A 161 2.14 -5.43 -8.07
C SER A 161 1.73 -6.68 -8.85
N GLY A 162 0.60 -6.67 -9.54
CA GLY A 162 0.02 -7.76 -10.33
C GLY A 162 0.33 -9.17 -9.80
N THR A 163 -0.63 -9.88 -9.26
CA THR A 163 -0.40 -11.26 -8.77
C THR A 163 -0.19 -12.27 -9.88
N THR A 164 -0.57 -11.91 -11.12
CA THR A 164 -0.66 -12.82 -12.27
C THR A 164 0.16 -12.39 -13.49
N GLY A 165 1.07 -11.40 -13.36
CA GLY A 165 1.82 -10.93 -14.53
C GLY A 165 2.63 -9.65 -14.28
N ARG A 166 2.88 -8.90 -15.36
CA ARG A 166 3.55 -7.60 -15.30
C ARG A 166 2.73 -6.59 -14.49
N PRO A 167 3.37 -5.65 -13.78
CA PRO A 167 2.68 -4.56 -13.10
C PRO A 167 1.74 -3.81 -14.04
N LYS A 168 0.55 -3.43 -13.53
CA LYS A 168 -0.47 -2.71 -14.30
C LYS A 168 -0.48 -1.25 -13.87
N GLY A 169 -0.36 -0.34 -14.80
CA GLY A 169 -0.49 1.09 -14.57
C GLY A 169 -1.96 1.49 -14.43
N ILE A 170 -2.28 2.20 -13.36
CA ILE A 170 -3.61 2.78 -13.14
C ILE A 170 -3.47 4.29 -13.37
N LYS A 171 -4.00 4.78 -14.50
CA LYS A 171 -3.91 6.17 -14.90
C LYS A 171 -5.25 6.87 -14.67
N PRO A 172 -5.36 7.71 -13.61
CA PRO A 172 -6.55 8.52 -13.42
C PRO A 172 -6.60 9.68 -14.43
N GLU A 173 -7.78 10.25 -14.63
CA GLU A 173 -7.87 11.54 -15.30
C GLU A 173 -7.22 12.64 -14.45
N LEU A 174 -6.55 13.59 -15.13
CA LEU A 174 -6.03 14.77 -14.43
C LEU A 174 -7.17 15.63 -13.92
N PRO A 175 -7.13 16.02 -12.63
CA PRO A 175 -8.17 16.89 -12.08
C PRO A 175 -8.18 18.25 -12.78
N ASN A 176 -9.33 18.69 -13.27
CA ASN A 176 -9.49 20.02 -13.88
C ASN A 176 -9.63 21.10 -12.77
N ARG A 177 -8.54 21.32 -12.01
CA ARG A 177 -8.48 22.27 -10.90
C ARG A 177 -7.05 22.70 -10.60
N GLN A 178 -6.89 23.76 -9.82
CA GLN A 178 -5.59 24.16 -9.31
C GLN A 178 -5.20 23.33 -8.07
N ILE A 179 -3.92 23.33 -7.71
CA ILE A 179 -3.42 22.59 -6.53
C ILE A 179 -4.05 23.07 -5.22
N GLY A 180 -4.38 24.35 -5.13
CA GLY A 180 -5.01 24.97 -3.95
C GLY A 180 -6.51 24.66 -3.81
N ASP A 181 -7.17 24.23 -4.89
CA ASP A 181 -8.61 23.99 -4.88
C ASP A 181 -8.97 22.72 -4.07
N PRO A 182 -10.15 22.67 -3.44
CA PRO A 182 -10.66 21.49 -2.77
C PRO A 182 -10.99 20.38 -3.78
N GLY A 183 -11.33 19.18 -3.28
CA GLY A 183 -11.84 18.06 -4.10
C GLY A 183 -10.86 16.90 -4.24
N ASP A 184 -9.87 16.79 -3.36
CA ASP A 184 -9.07 15.58 -3.23
C ASP A 184 -9.78 14.58 -2.31
N THR A 185 -10.25 13.49 -2.89
CA THR A 185 -11.06 12.49 -2.20
C THR A 185 -10.32 11.84 -1.03
N MET A 186 -9.03 11.54 -1.21
CA MET A 186 -8.24 10.92 -0.13
C MET A 186 -7.99 11.90 1.02
N THR A 187 -7.72 13.16 0.71
CA THR A 187 -7.56 14.22 1.73
C THR A 187 -8.87 14.42 2.50
N ALA A 188 -10.01 14.53 1.79
CA ALA A 188 -11.32 14.66 2.41
C ALA A 188 -11.70 13.46 3.28
N MET A 189 -11.36 12.25 2.87
CA MET A 189 -11.56 11.04 3.66
C MET A 189 -10.69 11.05 4.93
N ASN A 190 -9.41 11.36 4.83
CA ASN A 190 -8.52 11.45 5.99
C ASN A 190 -9.04 12.48 7.01
N GLU A 191 -9.53 13.63 6.54
CA GLU A 191 -10.11 14.67 7.38
C GLU A 191 -11.42 14.19 8.04
N SER A 192 -12.37 13.67 7.27
CA SER A 192 -13.73 13.39 7.74
C SER A 192 -13.86 12.10 8.53
N VAL A 193 -13.09 11.05 8.18
CA VAL A 193 -13.17 9.73 8.82
C VAL A 193 -12.23 9.62 10.01
N TRP A 194 -10.99 10.10 9.87
CA TRP A 194 -9.94 9.92 10.87
C TRP A 194 -9.51 11.20 11.57
N GLY A 195 -10.20 12.32 11.31
CA GLY A 195 -9.95 13.58 11.99
C GLY A 195 -8.58 14.19 11.74
N VAL A 196 -7.95 13.86 10.59
CA VAL A 196 -6.63 14.39 10.25
C VAL A 196 -6.71 15.90 10.06
N GLY A 197 -5.79 16.61 10.69
CA GLY A 197 -5.73 18.08 10.66
C GLY A 197 -4.37 18.61 11.10
N PRO A 198 -4.29 19.92 11.39
CA PRO A 198 -3.01 20.57 11.70
C PRO A 198 -2.27 20.00 12.91
N ASP A 199 -3.00 19.45 13.89
CA ASP A 199 -2.40 18.86 15.11
C ASP A 199 -2.04 17.39 14.96
N THR A 200 -2.27 16.81 13.77
CA THR A 200 -1.92 15.42 13.49
C THR A 200 -0.42 15.25 13.36
N VAL A 201 0.12 14.30 14.12
CA VAL A 201 1.46 13.74 13.92
C VAL A 201 1.30 12.32 13.41
N TYR A 202 1.63 12.11 12.15
CA TYR A 202 1.44 10.84 11.45
C TYR A 202 2.73 10.05 11.36
N LEU A 203 2.74 8.80 11.84
CA LEU A 203 3.84 7.86 11.61
C LEU A 203 3.62 7.06 10.33
N SER A 204 4.54 7.19 9.37
CA SER A 204 4.58 6.44 8.10
C SER A 204 5.66 5.37 8.13
N PRO A 205 5.34 4.11 8.47
CA PRO A 205 6.33 3.03 8.58
C PRO A 205 6.56 2.27 7.26
N ALA A 206 5.76 2.55 6.24
CA ALA A 206 5.75 1.79 4.99
C ALA A 206 6.48 2.51 3.84
N PRO A 207 6.92 1.77 2.79
CA PRO A 207 7.61 2.37 1.65
C PRO A 207 6.73 3.34 0.86
N LEU A 208 7.29 4.53 0.54
CA LEU A 208 6.58 5.61 -0.15
C LEU A 208 6.29 5.34 -1.63
N TYR A 209 6.83 4.29 -2.22
CA TYR A 209 6.47 3.92 -3.60
C TYR A 209 5.11 3.19 -3.69
N HIS A 210 4.45 2.92 -2.57
CA HIS A 210 3.08 2.39 -2.55
C HIS A 210 2.03 3.51 -2.43
N ALA A 211 0.84 3.23 -2.97
CA ALA A 211 -0.27 4.17 -3.00
C ALA A 211 -0.65 4.70 -1.61
N ALA A 212 -0.91 3.80 -0.68
CA ALA A 212 -1.45 4.17 0.62
C ALA A 212 -0.49 5.05 1.43
N PRO A 213 0.78 4.68 1.69
CA PRO A 213 1.69 5.54 2.46
C PRO A 213 1.96 6.88 1.76
N LEU A 214 2.14 6.89 0.43
CA LEU A 214 2.39 8.14 -0.31
C LEU A 214 1.20 9.10 -0.20
N ARG A 215 -0.01 8.61 -0.50
CA ARG A 215 -1.24 9.41 -0.49
C ARG A 215 -1.63 9.88 0.91
N THR A 216 -1.43 9.03 1.94
CA THR A 216 -1.69 9.41 3.33
C THR A 216 -0.72 10.49 3.79
N CYS A 217 0.59 10.35 3.54
CA CYS A 217 1.57 11.41 3.81
C CYS A 217 1.19 12.73 3.14
N ALA A 218 0.84 12.69 1.85
CA ALA A 218 0.42 13.87 1.12
C ALA A 218 -0.86 14.51 1.69
N SER A 219 -1.84 13.69 2.11
CA SER A 219 -3.07 14.17 2.75
C SER A 219 -2.79 14.86 4.08
N VAL A 220 -1.93 14.26 4.92
CA VAL A 220 -1.53 14.86 6.20
C VAL A 220 -0.84 16.20 6.00
N GLN A 221 0.11 16.29 5.06
CA GLN A 221 0.78 17.55 4.70
C GLN A 221 -0.19 18.59 4.12
N ALA A 222 -1.14 18.16 3.29
CA ALA A 222 -2.17 19.03 2.72
C ALA A 222 -3.13 19.60 3.78
N LEU A 223 -3.33 18.89 4.88
CA LEU A 223 -4.15 19.28 6.02
C LEU A 223 -3.36 20.00 7.13
N GLY A 224 -2.04 20.19 6.95
CA GLY A 224 -1.19 20.95 7.87
C GLY A 224 -0.58 20.12 8.99
N GLY A 225 -0.71 18.79 8.96
CA GLY A 225 -0.11 17.88 9.93
C GLY A 225 1.36 17.57 9.63
N THR A 226 2.04 16.97 10.61
CA THR A 226 3.44 16.54 10.54
C THR A 226 3.52 15.06 10.17
N VAL A 227 4.41 14.70 9.25
CA VAL A 227 4.69 13.31 8.87
C VAL A 227 6.04 12.87 9.45
N VAL A 228 6.04 11.81 10.26
CA VAL A 228 7.24 11.12 10.73
C VAL A 228 7.44 9.90 9.84
N VAL A 229 8.50 9.88 9.04
CA VAL A 229 8.77 8.83 8.05
C VAL A 229 9.86 7.91 8.55
N MET A 230 9.57 6.61 8.61
CA MET A 230 10.60 5.60 8.82
C MET A 230 11.29 5.28 7.48
N GLU A 231 12.62 5.34 7.46
CA GLU A 231 13.42 4.91 6.32
C GLU A 231 13.29 3.40 6.10
N ARG A 232 13.18 2.66 7.19
CA ARG A 232 12.90 1.21 7.22
C ARG A 232 12.05 0.88 8.43
N PHE A 233 11.09 -0.02 8.27
CA PHE A 233 10.30 -0.50 9.40
C PHE A 233 11.13 -1.36 10.36
N ASP A 234 11.10 -0.99 11.63
CA ASP A 234 11.52 -1.77 12.78
C ASP A 234 10.45 -1.67 13.86
N ALA A 235 10.08 -2.80 14.49
CA ALA A 235 8.94 -2.86 15.39
C ALA A 235 9.16 -2.08 16.70
N GLU A 236 10.34 -2.20 17.32
CA GLU A 236 10.67 -1.47 18.55
C GLU A 236 10.86 0.02 18.25
N ARG A 237 11.56 0.34 17.16
CA ARG A 237 11.76 1.73 16.73
C ARG A 237 10.43 2.44 16.48
N ALA A 238 9.44 1.75 15.91
CA ALA A 238 8.11 2.34 15.69
C ALA A 238 7.47 2.75 17.02
N LEU A 239 7.54 1.92 18.06
CA LEU A 239 7.03 2.26 19.40
C LEU A 239 7.77 3.45 20.00
N ALA A 240 9.11 3.47 19.89
CA ALA A 240 9.93 4.58 20.36
C ALA A 240 9.58 5.90 19.66
N LEU A 241 9.29 5.87 18.35
CA LEU A 241 8.89 7.05 17.57
C LEU A 241 7.50 7.54 17.95
N ILE A 242 6.56 6.63 18.28
CA ILE A 242 5.24 7.00 18.78
C ILE A 242 5.37 7.84 20.05
N GLU A 243 6.15 7.39 21.03
CA GLU A 243 6.42 8.13 22.26
C GLU A 243 7.17 9.45 21.98
N GLN A 244 8.30 9.36 21.25
CA GLN A 244 9.21 10.49 20.99
C GLN A 244 8.51 11.66 20.33
N HIS A 245 7.67 11.40 19.33
CA HIS A 245 7.00 12.43 18.54
C HIS A 245 5.53 12.62 18.93
N ARG A 246 5.04 11.89 19.95
CA ARG A 246 3.64 11.90 20.38
C ARG A 246 2.69 11.70 19.19
N VAL A 247 2.96 10.64 18.43
CA VAL A 247 2.20 10.28 17.24
C VAL A 247 0.73 10.13 17.58
N THR A 248 -0.15 10.76 16.80
CA THR A 248 -1.61 10.70 16.99
C THR A 248 -2.30 9.79 15.98
N TYR A 249 -1.69 9.60 14.80
CA TYR A 249 -2.22 8.84 13.70
C TYR A 249 -1.14 7.95 13.07
N SER A 250 -1.49 6.75 12.69
CA SER A 250 -0.55 5.82 12.03
C SER A 250 -1.27 4.89 11.05
N GLN A 251 -0.53 4.40 10.03
CA GLN A 251 -1.05 3.42 9.09
C GLN A 251 -0.12 2.21 8.99
N TRP A 252 -0.70 1.01 9.09
CA TRP A 252 0.00 -0.24 9.23
C TRP A 252 -0.42 -1.28 8.20
N VAL A 253 0.39 -2.31 8.05
CA VAL A 253 -0.03 -3.57 7.44
C VAL A 253 -0.01 -4.69 8.47
N PRO A 254 -0.84 -5.74 8.35
CA PRO A 254 -0.98 -6.78 9.37
C PRO A 254 0.33 -7.46 9.79
N THR A 255 1.28 -7.62 8.88
CA THR A 255 2.62 -8.17 9.20
C THR A 255 3.42 -7.29 10.17
N MET A 256 3.21 -5.98 10.17
CA MET A 256 3.80 -5.07 11.16
C MET A 256 3.20 -5.31 12.53
N PHE A 257 1.88 -5.50 12.64
CA PHE A 257 1.22 -5.89 13.89
C PHE A 257 1.78 -7.20 14.45
N VAL A 258 1.90 -8.23 13.60
CA VAL A 258 2.50 -9.51 14.00
C VAL A 258 3.90 -9.33 14.57
N ARG A 259 4.74 -8.50 13.93
CA ARG A 259 6.10 -8.23 14.40
C ARG A 259 6.12 -7.46 15.72
N MET A 260 5.24 -6.48 15.91
CA MET A 260 5.11 -5.73 17.16
C MET A 260 4.60 -6.60 18.30
N LEU A 261 3.58 -7.45 18.08
CA LEU A 261 3.05 -8.37 19.08
C LEU A 261 4.05 -9.42 19.54
N ARG A 262 5.05 -9.74 18.70
CA ARG A 262 6.14 -10.67 19.02
C ARG A 262 7.30 -10.06 19.79
N LEU A 263 7.35 -8.76 19.95
CA LEU A 263 8.31 -8.14 20.86
C LEU A 263 8.07 -8.66 22.29
N PRO A 264 9.14 -8.85 23.09
CA PRO A 264 9.00 -9.16 24.51
C PRO A 264 8.08 -8.17 25.22
N GLU A 265 7.33 -8.65 26.21
CA GLU A 265 6.36 -7.81 26.93
C GLU A 265 7.02 -6.58 27.56
N GLU A 266 8.20 -6.73 28.12
CA GLU A 266 9.00 -5.63 28.68
C GLU A 266 9.39 -4.57 27.64
N VAL A 267 9.48 -4.93 26.35
CA VAL A 267 9.71 -3.98 25.26
C VAL A 267 8.40 -3.30 24.86
N ARG A 268 7.31 -4.08 24.72
CA ARG A 268 6.00 -3.54 24.34
C ARG A 268 5.43 -2.54 25.34
N THR A 269 5.71 -2.78 26.63
CA THR A 269 5.22 -1.92 27.74
C THR A 269 6.17 -0.78 28.11
N ARG A 270 7.35 -0.71 27.48
CA ARG A 270 8.37 0.32 27.75
C ARG A 270 7.96 1.71 27.27
N TYR A 271 7.28 1.76 26.12
CA TYR A 271 7.00 2.99 25.41
C TYR A 271 5.57 3.47 25.64
N ASP A 272 5.39 4.78 25.84
CA ASP A 272 4.09 5.41 25.96
C ASP A 272 3.44 5.61 24.57
N THR A 273 2.46 4.79 24.25
CA THR A 273 1.68 4.89 23.00
C THR A 273 0.34 5.63 23.17
N SER A 274 0.08 6.21 24.33
CA SER A 274 -1.21 6.82 24.68
C SER A 274 -1.57 8.07 23.89
N SER A 275 -0.61 8.65 23.17
CA SER A 275 -0.87 9.77 22.25
C SER A 275 -1.64 9.38 21.00
N MET A 276 -1.62 8.10 20.61
CA MET A 276 -2.31 7.61 19.42
C MET A 276 -3.83 7.62 19.61
N THR A 277 -4.52 8.23 18.68
CA THR A 277 -5.99 8.29 18.63
C THR A 277 -6.56 7.44 17.51
N VAL A 278 -5.77 7.18 16.45
CA VAL A 278 -6.17 6.37 15.29
C VAL A 278 -5.00 5.52 14.79
N ALA A 279 -5.23 4.23 14.65
CA ALA A 279 -4.32 3.28 14.02
C ALA A 279 -5.02 2.55 12.87
N VAL A 280 -4.75 2.98 11.65
CA VAL A 280 -5.37 2.39 10.44
C VAL A 280 -4.55 1.19 9.98
N HIS A 281 -5.21 0.12 9.52
CA HIS A 281 -4.52 -0.94 8.80
C HIS A 281 -5.26 -1.34 7.53
N ALA A 282 -4.53 -1.85 6.56
CA ALA A 282 -5.04 -2.26 5.26
C ALA A 282 -4.03 -3.10 4.48
N ALA A 283 -4.26 -3.24 3.18
CA ALA A 283 -3.40 -3.85 2.16
C ALA A 283 -3.26 -5.38 2.19
N ALA A 284 -3.55 -6.02 3.29
CA ALA A 284 -3.57 -7.47 3.44
C ALA A 284 -4.64 -7.89 4.45
N PRO A 285 -5.11 -9.12 4.41
CA PRO A 285 -5.97 -9.67 5.45
C PRO A 285 -5.28 -9.63 6.82
N CYS A 286 -6.01 -9.19 7.84
CA CYS A 286 -5.55 -9.22 9.23
C CYS A 286 -6.18 -10.41 9.95
N PRO A 287 -5.39 -11.39 10.46
CA PRO A 287 -5.94 -12.47 11.26
C PRO A 287 -6.74 -11.93 12.45
N VAL A 288 -7.88 -12.56 12.74
CA VAL A 288 -8.80 -12.12 13.81
C VAL A 288 -8.09 -12.01 15.16
N ASP A 289 -7.27 -13.01 15.49
CA ASP A 289 -6.53 -13.03 16.77
C ASP A 289 -5.47 -11.93 16.85
N VAL A 290 -4.81 -11.60 15.73
CA VAL A 290 -3.83 -10.50 15.66
C VAL A 290 -4.52 -9.16 15.88
N LYS A 291 -5.64 -8.91 15.19
CA LYS A 291 -6.38 -7.65 15.36
C LYS A 291 -6.95 -7.53 16.77
N ARG A 292 -7.48 -8.61 17.34
CA ARG A 292 -7.97 -8.64 18.72
C ARG A 292 -6.84 -8.31 19.72
N ALA A 293 -5.67 -8.94 19.58
CA ALA A 293 -4.52 -8.67 20.44
C ALA A 293 -4.03 -7.21 20.32
N MET A 294 -4.08 -6.61 19.13
CA MET A 294 -3.78 -5.19 18.95
C MET A 294 -4.83 -4.28 19.62
N ILE A 295 -6.10 -4.63 19.54
CA ILE A 295 -7.18 -3.89 20.24
C ILE A 295 -7.00 -3.99 21.75
N ASP A 296 -6.68 -5.16 22.27
CA ASP A 296 -6.43 -5.37 23.70
C ASP A 296 -5.22 -4.54 24.19
N TRP A 297 -4.21 -4.36 23.34
CA TRP A 297 -3.01 -3.59 23.67
C TRP A 297 -3.19 -2.06 23.51
N TRP A 298 -3.71 -1.61 22.34
CA TRP A 298 -3.77 -0.18 22.01
C TRP A 298 -5.14 0.46 22.32
N GLY A 299 -6.13 -0.36 22.68
CA GLY A 299 -7.51 0.11 22.87
C GLY A 299 -8.30 0.24 21.56
N PRO A 300 -9.48 0.84 21.62
CA PRO A 300 -10.43 0.87 20.50
C PRO A 300 -10.10 1.95 19.45
N ILE A 301 -8.83 2.07 19.08
CA ILE A 301 -8.33 3.07 18.12
C ILE A 301 -8.05 2.49 16.74
N LEU A 302 -8.23 1.16 16.57
CA LEU A 302 -7.98 0.52 15.28
C LEU A 302 -9.11 0.79 14.31
N SER A 303 -8.74 1.13 13.09
CA SER A 303 -9.64 1.24 11.95
C SER A 303 -9.07 0.41 10.79
N GLU A 304 -9.90 -0.26 10.05
CA GLU A 304 -9.52 -1.01 8.86
C GLU A 304 -10.25 -0.47 7.64
N TYR A 305 -9.55 -0.39 6.53
CA TYR A 305 -10.21 -0.23 5.25
C TYR A 305 -9.78 -1.30 4.26
N TYR A 306 -10.72 -1.69 3.39
CA TYR A 306 -10.43 -2.51 2.22
C TYR A 306 -10.65 -1.69 0.97
N SER A 307 -9.65 -1.68 0.12
CA SER A 307 -9.66 -1.05 -1.20
C SER A 307 -8.53 -1.61 -2.05
N SER A 308 -8.47 -1.19 -3.30
CA SER A 308 -7.40 -1.51 -4.24
C SER A 308 -6.68 -0.24 -4.71
N THR A 309 -5.55 -0.40 -5.40
CA THR A 309 -4.86 0.71 -6.06
C THR A 309 -5.76 1.38 -7.12
N GLU A 310 -6.65 0.59 -7.71
CA GLU A 310 -7.64 0.96 -8.69
C GLU A 310 -8.76 1.87 -8.14
N LEU A 311 -8.95 1.91 -6.80
CA LEU A 311 -10.04 2.63 -6.13
C LEU A 311 -11.43 2.29 -6.72
N ASN A 312 -11.61 1.03 -7.09
CA ASN A 312 -12.90 0.55 -7.61
C ASN A 312 -14.02 0.66 -6.57
N GLY A 313 -13.67 0.47 -5.29
CA GLY A 313 -14.52 0.64 -4.13
C GLY A 313 -13.70 0.81 -2.85
N LEU A 314 -14.39 1.12 -1.77
CA LEU A 314 -13.80 1.27 -0.44
C LEU A 314 -14.79 0.82 0.62
N THR A 315 -14.33 0.00 1.56
CA THR A 315 -15.05 -0.27 2.81
C THR A 315 -14.25 0.23 3.99
N ILE A 316 -14.91 0.55 5.10
CA ILE A 316 -14.26 0.95 6.35
C ILE A 316 -14.97 0.26 7.51
N VAL A 317 -14.21 -0.09 8.55
CA VAL A 317 -14.70 -0.58 9.84
C VAL A 317 -13.86 0.00 10.97
N ASP A 318 -14.50 0.46 12.02
CA ASP A 318 -13.84 0.85 13.28
C ASP A 318 -13.79 -0.32 14.28
N THR A 319 -13.15 -0.09 15.43
CA THR A 319 -13.01 -1.14 16.43
C THR A 319 -14.34 -1.58 17.05
N PRO A 320 -15.27 -0.70 17.46
CA PRO A 320 -16.57 -1.11 17.99
C PRO A 320 -17.34 -2.02 17.03
N GLU A 321 -17.50 -1.60 15.78
CA GLU A 321 -18.21 -2.36 14.75
C GLU A 321 -17.50 -3.69 14.43
N TRP A 322 -16.16 -3.69 14.40
CA TRP A 322 -15.40 -4.91 14.15
C TRP A 322 -15.53 -5.94 15.27
N LEU A 323 -15.66 -5.51 16.54
CA LEU A 323 -15.84 -6.42 17.68
C LEU A 323 -17.20 -7.13 17.64
N GLU A 324 -18.21 -6.51 17.03
CA GLU A 324 -19.53 -7.11 16.78
C GLU A 324 -19.50 -8.06 15.58
N HIS A 325 -18.64 -7.79 14.57
CA HIS A 325 -18.49 -8.56 13.33
C HIS A 325 -17.03 -8.99 13.08
N PRO A 326 -16.42 -9.85 13.91
CA PRO A 326 -15.01 -10.20 13.81
C PRO A 326 -14.66 -10.82 12.45
N GLY A 327 -13.61 -10.29 11.79
CA GLY A 327 -13.16 -10.75 10.47
C GLY A 327 -13.72 -9.96 9.29
N THR A 328 -14.66 -9.05 9.54
CA THR A 328 -15.15 -8.12 8.50
C THR A 328 -14.07 -7.12 8.11
N VAL A 329 -14.13 -6.66 6.86
CA VAL A 329 -13.40 -5.48 6.35
C VAL A 329 -14.31 -4.25 6.24
N GLY A 330 -15.51 -4.32 6.83
CA GLY A 330 -16.44 -3.21 6.98
C GLY A 330 -17.50 -3.10 5.91
N ARG A 331 -18.19 -1.95 5.92
CA ARG A 331 -19.25 -1.61 4.98
C ARG A 331 -18.73 -0.66 3.90
N ALA A 332 -19.40 -0.67 2.74
CA ALA A 332 -19.05 0.22 1.64
C ALA A 332 -19.28 1.70 2.03
N VAL A 333 -18.24 2.50 1.83
CA VAL A 333 -18.28 3.98 1.90
C VAL A 333 -18.05 4.61 0.53
N LEU A 334 -17.58 3.82 -0.43
CA LEU A 334 -17.42 4.23 -1.82
C LEU A 334 -17.85 3.07 -2.74
N GLY A 335 -18.89 3.31 -3.55
CA GLY A 335 -19.54 2.29 -4.38
C GLY A 335 -20.48 1.40 -3.58
N ASN A 336 -21.23 0.52 -4.29
CA ASN A 336 -22.08 -0.49 -3.68
C ASN A 336 -21.45 -1.86 -3.92
N ILE A 337 -21.41 -2.71 -2.87
CA ILE A 337 -20.89 -4.06 -3.02
C ILE A 337 -21.91 -4.93 -3.73
N ARG A 338 -21.47 -5.69 -4.72
CA ARG A 338 -22.21 -6.74 -5.40
C ARG A 338 -21.40 -8.03 -5.33
N VAL A 339 -22.03 -9.11 -4.94
CA VAL A 339 -21.39 -10.44 -4.88
C VAL A 339 -22.04 -11.30 -5.94
N CYS A 340 -21.23 -11.82 -6.87
CA CYS A 340 -21.73 -12.54 -8.04
C CYS A 340 -21.11 -13.93 -8.13
N ASP A 341 -21.87 -14.87 -8.70
CA ASP A 341 -21.39 -16.17 -9.09
C ASP A 341 -20.48 -16.11 -10.33
N PRO A 342 -19.84 -17.22 -10.76
CA PRO A 342 -18.99 -17.22 -11.96
C PRO A 342 -19.73 -16.90 -13.28
N ALA A 343 -21.07 -16.98 -13.29
CA ALA A 343 -21.88 -16.60 -14.46
C ALA A 343 -22.24 -15.11 -14.45
N GLY A 344 -21.92 -14.37 -13.38
CA GLY A 344 -22.23 -12.96 -13.23
C GLY A 344 -23.58 -12.68 -12.54
N ALA A 345 -24.32 -13.70 -12.09
CA ALA A 345 -25.56 -13.46 -11.37
C ALA A 345 -25.29 -13.10 -9.91
N GLU A 346 -26.01 -12.09 -9.38
CA GLU A 346 -25.93 -11.76 -7.95
C GLU A 346 -26.38 -12.95 -7.10
N VAL A 347 -25.61 -13.22 -6.03
CA VAL A 347 -25.92 -14.31 -5.10
C VAL A 347 -26.60 -13.76 -3.84
N PRO A 348 -27.40 -14.62 -3.12
CA PRO A 348 -28.00 -14.23 -1.86
C PRO A 348 -26.94 -13.84 -0.81
N THR A 349 -27.32 -12.98 0.13
CA THR A 349 -26.54 -12.62 1.33
C THR A 349 -25.99 -13.86 2.04
N GLY A 350 -24.75 -13.79 2.50
CA GLY A 350 -24.03 -14.90 3.13
C GLY A 350 -23.43 -15.91 2.15
N THR A 351 -23.71 -15.78 0.85
CA THR A 351 -23.14 -16.67 -0.17
C THR A 351 -21.83 -16.11 -0.71
N ILE A 352 -20.81 -16.96 -0.79
CA ILE A 352 -19.49 -16.60 -1.31
C ILE A 352 -19.55 -16.45 -2.83
N GLY A 353 -18.97 -15.36 -3.34
CA GLY A 353 -18.83 -15.09 -4.77
C GLY A 353 -17.76 -14.01 -5.06
N THR A 354 -17.61 -13.67 -6.33
CA THR A 354 -16.71 -12.59 -6.75
C THR A 354 -17.26 -11.24 -6.32
N ILE A 355 -16.41 -10.42 -5.71
CA ILE A 355 -16.78 -9.09 -5.23
C ILE A 355 -16.62 -8.08 -6.35
N TYR A 356 -17.72 -7.39 -6.66
CA TYR A 356 -17.74 -6.22 -7.51
C TYR A 356 -18.12 -4.99 -6.70
N PHE A 357 -17.61 -3.84 -7.11
CA PHE A 357 -18.11 -2.53 -6.67
C PHE A 357 -18.84 -1.86 -7.81
N GLU A 358 -20.11 -1.58 -7.60
CA GLU A 358 -20.94 -0.78 -8.49
C GLU A 358 -20.64 0.70 -8.30
N ARG A 359 -20.38 1.43 -9.39
CA ARG A 359 -20.13 2.86 -9.42
C ARG A 359 -21.01 3.52 -10.50
N ASP A 360 -21.23 4.84 -10.40
CA ASP A 360 -21.96 5.60 -11.41
C ASP A 360 -21.22 5.66 -12.75
N GLN A 361 -19.89 5.61 -12.70
CA GLN A 361 -19.00 5.63 -13.86
C GLN A 361 -17.89 4.58 -13.67
N LEU A 362 -17.26 4.18 -14.76
CA LEU A 362 -16.09 3.30 -14.69
C LEU A 362 -14.98 3.97 -13.84
N PRO A 363 -14.59 3.38 -12.71
CA PRO A 363 -13.71 4.04 -11.74
C PRO A 363 -12.26 4.11 -12.19
N PHE A 364 -11.80 3.23 -13.06
CA PHE A 364 -10.43 3.15 -13.52
C PHE A 364 -10.30 2.47 -14.88
N GLU A 365 -9.19 2.72 -15.54
CA GLU A 365 -8.72 1.96 -16.69
C GLU A 365 -7.27 1.54 -16.46
N TYR A 366 -6.92 0.34 -16.91
CA TYR A 366 -5.51 -0.07 -16.97
C TYR A 366 -4.84 0.58 -18.17
N HIS A 367 -3.75 1.29 -17.90
CA HIS A 367 -2.98 1.99 -18.92
C HIS A 367 -2.46 1.02 -19.98
N ASN A 368 -2.66 1.36 -21.26
CA ASN A 368 -2.27 0.55 -22.41
C ASN A 368 -2.83 -0.89 -22.43
N ASP A 369 -3.84 -1.23 -21.61
CA ASP A 369 -4.38 -2.59 -21.51
C ASP A 369 -5.92 -2.60 -21.44
N PRO A 370 -6.60 -2.29 -22.58
CA PRO A 370 -8.05 -2.26 -22.63
C PRO A 370 -8.68 -3.66 -22.46
N GLU A 371 -7.93 -4.74 -22.73
CA GLU A 371 -8.44 -6.09 -22.54
C GLU A 371 -8.55 -6.42 -21.04
N LYS A 372 -7.54 -6.09 -20.25
CA LYS A 372 -7.60 -6.24 -18.79
C LYS A 372 -8.61 -5.30 -18.16
N THR A 373 -8.78 -4.09 -18.69
CA THR A 373 -9.85 -3.17 -18.24
C THR A 373 -11.21 -3.83 -18.41
N ARG A 374 -11.49 -4.41 -19.59
CA ARG A 374 -12.74 -5.15 -19.82
C ARG A 374 -12.89 -6.39 -18.94
N ALA A 375 -11.80 -7.13 -18.73
CA ALA A 375 -11.80 -8.31 -17.85
C ALA A 375 -12.07 -7.99 -16.37
N ALA A 376 -11.84 -6.75 -15.96
CA ALA A 376 -12.17 -6.28 -14.61
C ALA A 376 -13.62 -5.79 -14.49
N GLN A 377 -14.35 -5.69 -15.59
CA GLN A 377 -15.76 -5.27 -15.61
C GLN A 377 -16.68 -6.48 -15.53
N HIS A 378 -17.84 -6.29 -14.93
CA HIS A 378 -18.91 -7.25 -14.97
C HIS A 378 -19.45 -7.40 -16.41
N PRO A 379 -19.78 -8.61 -16.88
CA PRO A 379 -20.21 -8.84 -18.28
C PRO A 379 -21.38 -7.98 -18.71
N ASP A 380 -22.40 -7.81 -17.84
CA ASP A 380 -23.66 -7.12 -18.15
C ASP A 380 -23.72 -5.69 -17.54
N HIS A 381 -22.81 -5.35 -16.63
CA HIS A 381 -22.79 -4.08 -15.90
C HIS A 381 -21.41 -3.42 -16.00
N PRO A 382 -21.11 -2.63 -17.04
CA PRO A 382 -19.75 -2.12 -17.31
C PRO A 382 -19.16 -1.22 -16.22
N THR A 383 -19.98 -0.65 -15.33
CA THR A 383 -19.54 0.17 -14.20
C THR A 383 -19.33 -0.62 -12.90
N TRP A 384 -19.67 -1.91 -12.90
CA TRP A 384 -19.31 -2.80 -11.80
C TRP A 384 -17.95 -3.38 -12.08
N THR A 385 -17.03 -3.17 -11.16
CA THR A 385 -15.64 -3.59 -11.35
C THR A 385 -15.15 -4.46 -10.20
N THR A 386 -14.29 -5.42 -10.53
CA THR A 386 -13.64 -6.34 -9.59
C THR A 386 -12.12 -6.28 -9.72
N THR A 387 -11.42 -6.59 -8.63
CA THR A 387 -9.97 -6.86 -8.61
C THR A 387 -9.67 -8.34 -8.39
N GLY A 388 -10.71 -9.18 -8.48
CA GLY A 388 -10.62 -10.64 -8.36
C GLY A 388 -10.64 -11.12 -6.91
N ASP A 389 -11.12 -10.31 -5.98
CA ASP A 389 -11.31 -10.73 -4.60
C ASP A 389 -12.65 -11.48 -4.46
N VAL A 390 -12.68 -12.48 -3.58
CA VAL A 390 -13.82 -13.36 -3.32
C VAL A 390 -14.24 -13.20 -1.86
N GLY A 391 -15.55 -13.18 -1.62
CA GLY A 391 -16.09 -13.02 -0.27
C GLY A 391 -17.60 -13.03 -0.24
N TYR A 392 -18.18 -12.61 0.85
CA TYR A 392 -19.63 -12.49 1.03
C TYR A 392 -19.99 -11.26 1.86
N VAL A 393 -21.23 -10.86 1.79
CA VAL A 393 -21.81 -9.79 2.61
C VAL A 393 -22.80 -10.43 3.58
N ASP A 394 -22.76 -10.06 4.86
CA ASP A 394 -23.73 -10.50 5.87
C ASP A 394 -25.06 -9.71 5.80
N ASP A 395 -26.03 -10.07 6.65
CA ASP A 395 -27.35 -9.43 6.66
C ASP A 395 -27.31 -7.94 7.10
N ASP A 396 -26.23 -7.51 7.76
CA ASP A 396 -26.00 -6.14 8.21
C ASP A 396 -25.19 -5.32 7.19
N GLY A 397 -24.79 -5.93 6.06
CA GLY A 397 -24.07 -5.28 4.97
C GLY A 397 -22.55 -5.22 5.15
N HIS A 398 -21.98 -6.01 6.08
CA HIS A 398 -20.54 -6.11 6.27
C HIS A 398 -19.93 -7.08 5.27
N LEU A 399 -18.80 -6.66 4.68
CA LEU A 399 -18.03 -7.48 3.75
C LEU A 399 -17.02 -8.36 4.49
N PHE A 400 -17.00 -9.63 4.13
CA PHE A 400 -16.01 -10.61 4.59
C PHE A 400 -15.24 -11.14 3.39
N LEU A 401 -13.91 -10.99 3.41
CA LEU A 401 -13.04 -11.51 2.36
C LEU A 401 -12.64 -12.95 2.70
N THR A 402 -12.80 -13.85 1.74
CA THR A 402 -12.37 -15.25 1.90
C THR A 402 -11.00 -15.50 1.27
N ASP A 403 -10.79 -15.07 0.01
CA ASP A 403 -9.50 -15.15 -0.69
C ASP A 403 -9.55 -14.33 -2.00
N ARG A 404 -8.55 -14.56 -2.87
CA ARG A 404 -8.57 -14.16 -4.27
C ARG A 404 -8.89 -15.35 -5.15
N ASP A 405 -9.67 -15.13 -6.18
CA ASP A 405 -10.02 -16.15 -7.17
C ASP A 405 -8.76 -16.84 -7.77
N SER A 406 -7.70 -16.07 -7.99
CA SER A 406 -6.41 -16.58 -8.51
C SER A 406 -5.62 -17.47 -7.54
N PHE A 407 -6.04 -17.62 -6.30
CA PHE A 407 -5.39 -18.45 -5.28
C PHE A 407 -6.25 -19.62 -4.81
N LEU A 408 -7.46 -19.73 -5.34
CA LEU A 408 -8.37 -20.82 -5.03
C LEU A 408 -7.71 -22.16 -5.38
N ILE A 409 -7.65 -23.07 -4.42
CA ILE A 409 -7.15 -24.44 -4.62
C ILE A 409 -8.35 -25.33 -4.93
N ILE A 410 -8.30 -26.02 -6.06
CA ILE A 410 -9.35 -26.97 -6.44
C ILE A 410 -8.84 -28.38 -6.17
N SER A 411 -9.17 -28.92 -5.00
CA SER A 411 -8.71 -30.24 -4.56
C SER A 411 -9.86 -31.23 -4.50
N GLY A 412 -9.79 -32.26 -5.32
CA GLY A 412 -10.85 -33.28 -5.41
C GLY A 412 -12.23 -32.72 -5.80
N GLY A 413 -12.25 -31.63 -6.59
CA GLY A 413 -13.47 -30.94 -6.98
C GLY A 413 -14.07 -30.00 -5.92
N VAL A 414 -13.35 -29.78 -4.81
CA VAL A 414 -13.77 -28.87 -3.74
C VAL A 414 -12.92 -27.62 -3.76
N ASN A 415 -13.58 -26.47 -3.69
CA ASN A 415 -12.92 -25.18 -3.55
C ASN A 415 -12.38 -25.01 -2.13
N ILE A 416 -11.07 -24.80 -2.02
CA ILE A 416 -10.37 -24.56 -0.75
C ILE A 416 -9.72 -23.19 -0.82
N TYR A 417 -10.07 -22.34 0.14
CA TYR A 417 -9.52 -21.00 0.26
C TYR A 417 -8.27 -21.02 1.16
N PRO A 418 -7.08 -20.75 0.62
CA PRO A 418 -5.82 -20.83 1.36
C PRO A 418 -5.79 -20.01 2.64
N ARG A 419 -6.42 -18.85 2.64
CA ARG A 419 -6.40 -17.92 3.76
C ARG A 419 -6.87 -18.50 5.08
N GLU A 420 -7.93 -19.29 5.09
CA GLU A 420 -8.44 -19.94 6.30
C GLU A 420 -7.37 -20.82 6.96
N ILE A 421 -6.57 -21.48 6.14
CA ILE A 421 -5.49 -22.35 6.59
C ILE A 421 -4.28 -21.53 7.04
N GLU A 422 -3.94 -20.46 6.29
CA GLU A 422 -2.87 -19.52 6.62
C GLU A 422 -3.13 -18.84 7.96
N ASP A 423 -4.34 -18.33 8.19
CA ASP A 423 -4.74 -17.70 9.45
C ASP A 423 -4.64 -18.67 10.63
N ALA A 424 -5.09 -19.92 10.44
CA ALA A 424 -4.96 -20.95 11.46
C ALA A 424 -3.50 -21.32 11.75
N LEU A 425 -2.63 -21.41 10.75
CA LEU A 425 -1.19 -21.63 10.92
C LEU A 425 -0.51 -20.49 11.67
N LEU A 426 -0.84 -19.23 11.33
CA LEU A 426 -0.29 -18.04 11.97
C LEU A 426 -0.63 -17.94 13.47
N SER A 427 -1.70 -18.58 13.93
CA SER A 427 -2.06 -18.66 15.35
C SER A 427 -1.16 -19.62 16.15
N HIS A 428 -0.33 -20.44 15.49
CA HIS A 428 0.61 -21.34 16.18
C HIS A 428 1.88 -20.60 16.65
N PRO A 429 2.33 -20.76 17.91
CA PRO A 429 3.45 -19.99 18.47
C PRO A 429 4.78 -20.20 17.73
N SER A 430 4.99 -21.36 17.10
CA SER A 430 6.22 -21.68 16.35
C SER A 430 6.20 -21.18 14.90
N VAL A 431 5.12 -20.55 14.43
CA VAL A 431 4.98 -20.06 13.04
C VAL A 431 5.22 -18.54 12.99
N LEU A 432 6.23 -18.12 12.25
CA LEU A 432 6.49 -16.70 11.97
C LEU A 432 5.64 -16.19 10.81
N ASP A 433 5.55 -16.98 9.76
CA ASP A 433 4.81 -16.67 8.55
C ASP A 433 4.31 -17.96 7.88
N ALA A 434 3.21 -17.87 7.14
CA ALA A 434 2.64 -19.01 6.45
C ALA A 434 2.04 -18.61 5.10
N ALA A 435 2.16 -19.53 4.15
CA ALA A 435 1.51 -19.46 2.85
C ALA A 435 0.92 -20.84 2.53
N VAL A 436 -0.23 -20.87 1.87
CA VAL A 436 -0.85 -22.11 1.41
C VAL A 436 -1.08 -22.01 -0.09
N ILE A 437 -0.67 -23.06 -0.80
CA ILE A 437 -0.74 -23.13 -2.27
C ILE A 437 -1.33 -24.47 -2.72
N GLY A 438 -1.95 -24.46 -3.90
CA GLY A 438 -2.27 -25.67 -4.65
C GLY A 438 -1.05 -26.15 -5.42
N VAL A 439 -0.66 -27.40 -5.21
CA VAL A 439 0.38 -28.06 -5.99
C VAL A 439 -0.28 -29.15 -6.84
N PRO A 440 0.05 -29.27 -8.14
CA PRO A 440 -0.53 -30.28 -9.01
C PRO A 440 -0.48 -31.69 -8.40
N ASP A 441 -1.60 -32.38 -8.41
CA ASP A 441 -1.76 -33.72 -7.86
C ASP A 441 -2.56 -34.57 -8.85
N PRO A 442 -2.06 -35.77 -9.25
CA PRO A 442 -2.69 -36.59 -10.29
C PRO A 442 -4.08 -37.12 -9.90
N ASP A 443 -4.38 -37.28 -8.61
CA ASP A 443 -5.66 -37.83 -8.13
C ASP A 443 -6.67 -36.71 -7.76
N LEU A 444 -6.17 -35.58 -7.29
CA LEU A 444 -7.01 -34.50 -6.74
C LEU A 444 -7.10 -33.26 -7.66
N GLY A 445 -6.31 -33.21 -8.74
CA GLY A 445 -6.07 -31.99 -9.51
C GLY A 445 -5.04 -31.12 -8.81
N GLU A 446 -5.33 -30.66 -7.60
CA GLU A 446 -4.38 -29.97 -6.74
C GLU A 446 -4.42 -30.56 -5.31
N ARG A 447 -3.25 -30.62 -4.66
CA ARG A 447 -3.13 -30.87 -3.22
C ARG A 447 -2.81 -29.61 -2.48
N VAL A 448 -3.38 -29.47 -1.29
CA VAL A 448 -3.07 -28.39 -0.38
C VAL A 448 -1.66 -28.57 0.18
N THR A 449 -0.79 -27.60 -0.02
CA THR A 449 0.58 -27.57 0.52
C THR A 449 0.78 -26.29 1.35
N ALA A 450 1.19 -26.46 2.60
CA ALA A 450 1.57 -25.33 3.46
C ALA A 450 3.06 -25.05 3.34
N VAL A 451 3.43 -23.79 3.14
CA VAL A 451 4.83 -23.31 3.19
C VAL A 451 4.96 -22.42 4.41
N VAL A 452 5.78 -22.83 5.37
CA VAL A 452 5.84 -22.24 6.70
C VAL A 452 7.24 -21.67 6.97
N GLN A 453 7.28 -20.46 7.49
CA GLN A 453 8.47 -19.87 8.07
C GLN A 453 8.39 -20.04 9.58
N PRO A 454 9.26 -20.85 10.21
CA PRO A 454 9.32 -20.99 11.67
C PRO A 454 9.81 -19.70 12.35
N VAL A 455 9.52 -19.54 13.65
CA VAL A 455 10.12 -18.49 14.46
C VAL A 455 11.62 -18.73 14.64
N GLU A 456 12.38 -17.69 14.94
CA GLU A 456 13.81 -17.77 15.14
C GLU A 456 14.16 -18.80 16.26
N GLY A 457 15.13 -19.66 15.97
CA GLY A 457 15.54 -20.75 16.89
C GLY A 457 14.70 -22.01 16.81
N GLN A 458 13.62 -22.05 16.02
CA GLN A 458 12.85 -23.25 15.75
C GLN A 458 13.30 -23.85 14.41
N HIS A 459 13.52 -25.16 14.39
CA HIS A 459 13.85 -25.87 13.15
C HIS A 459 12.58 -26.41 12.48
N GLY A 460 12.52 -26.30 11.15
CA GLY A 460 11.48 -26.91 10.34
C GLY A 460 11.80 -28.39 10.11
N ASP A 461 11.20 -29.26 10.91
CA ASP A 461 11.36 -30.71 10.86
C ASP A 461 9.98 -31.42 10.85
N ASP A 462 10.02 -32.74 10.78
CA ASP A 462 8.79 -33.57 10.76
C ASP A 462 7.97 -33.41 12.05
N ASP A 463 8.65 -33.22 13.21
CA ASP A 463 7.97 -33.05 14.50
C ASP A 463 7.17 -31.73 14.53
N LEU A 464 7.74 -30.67 13.99
CA LEU A 464 7.00 -29.39 13.84
C LEU A 464 5.87 -29.50 12.81
N ALA A 465 6.09 -30.21 11.70
CA ALA A 465 5.03 -30.42 10.69
C ALA A 465 3.84 -31.16 11.30
N ASP A 466 4.08 -32.22 12.07
CA ASP A 466 3.04 -32.97 12.77
C ASP A 466 2.31 -32.09 13.79
N ALA A 467 3.02 -31.29 14.57
CA ALA A 467 2.43 -30.38 15.54
C ALA A 467 1.51 -29.33 14.86
N LEU A 468 1.92 -28.81 13.68
CA LEU A 468 1.11 -27.88 12.91
C LEU A 468 -0.16 -28.54 12.36
N LEU A 469 -0.06 -29.77 11.86
CA LEU A 469 -1.23 -30.53 11.41
C LEU A 469 -2.19 -30.83 12.56
N GLU A 470 -1.69 -31.22 13.72
CA GLU A 470 -2.51 -31.43 14.95
C GLU A 470 -3.18 -30.11 15.39
N HIS A 471 -2.48 -28.97 15.27
CA HIS A 471 -3.03 -27.66 15.57
C HIS A 471 -4.19 -27.29 14.62
N LEU A 472 -4.07 -27.63 13.34
CA LEU A 472 -5.09 -27.37 12.32
C LEU A 472 -6.34 -28.24 12.47
N ARG A 473 -6.21 -29.50 12.88
CA ARG A 473 -7.33 -30.48 12.93
C ARG A 473 -8.59 -30.01 13.63
N PRO A 474 -8.54 -29.35 14.80
CA PRO A 474 -9.76 -28.86 15.47
C PRO A 474 -10.28 -27.53 14.89
N ARG A 475 -9.52 -26.87 13.99
CA ARG A 475 -9.80 -25.50 13.51
C ARG A 475 -10.35 -25.45 12.11
N ILE A 476 -10.00 -26.44 11.26
CA ILE A 476 -10.43 -26.50 9.87
C ILE A 476 -10.95 -27.87 9.50
N ALA A 477 -11.79 -27.95 8.47
CA ALA A 477 -12.34 -29.21 7.99
C ALA A 477 -11.23 -30.13 7.45
N ARG A 478 -11.38 -31.43 7.67
CA ARG A 478 -10.35 -32.45 7.34
C ARG A 478 -9.88 -32.42 5.88
N PHE A 479 -10.75 -32.10 4.94
CA PHE A 479 -10.39 -32.03 3.52
C PHE A 479 -9.52 -30.80 3.16
N LYS A 480 -9.47 -29.79 4.03
CA LYS A 480 -8.64 -28.58 3.90
C LYS A 480 -7.24 -28.75 4.49
N LEU A 481 -7.00 -29.82 5.26
CA LEU A 481 -5.70 -30.04 5.89
C LEU A 481 -4.60 -30.15 4.83
N PRO A 482 -3.47 -29.45 5.00
CA PRO A 482 -2.31 -29.61 4.13
C PRO A 482 -1.87 -31.07 4.08
N ARG A 483 -1.58 -31.56 2.89
CA ARG A 483 -0.97 -32.89 2.68
C ARG A 483 0.54 -32.85 2.77
N GLU A 484 1.10 -31.66 2.71
CA GLU A 484 2.53 -31.42 2.78
C GLU A 484 2.78 -30.11 3.52
N VAL A 485 3.80 -30.07 4.38
CA VAL A 485 4.30 -28.87 5.04
C VAL A 485 5.75 -28.69 4.63
N ILE A 486 6.07 -27.58 3.99
CA ILE A 486 7.41 -27.21 3.54
C ILE A 486 7.91 -26.06 4.41
N PHE A 487 9.14 -26.16 4.90
CA PHE A 487 9.73 -25.09 5.70
C PHE A 487 10.69 -24.23 4.86
N ARG A 488 10.63 -22.92 5.07
CA ARG A 488 11.56 -21.93 4.47
C ARG A 488 11.99 -20.92 5.50
N ASP A 489 13.22 -20.43 5.38
CA ASP A 489 13.76 -19.38 6.24
C ASP A 489 13.03 -18.04 6.05
N THR A 490 12.49 -17.78 4.85
CA THR A 490 11.70 -16.58 4.52
C THR A 490 10.66 -16.89 3.48
N LEU A 491 9.49 -16.25 3.57
CA LEU A 491 8.48 -16.29 2.52
C LEU A 491 8.61 -15.06 1.60
N PRO A 492 8.36 -15.23 0.29
CA PRO A 492 8.42 -14.13 -0.66
C PRO A 492 7.27 -13.15 -0.40
N ARG A 493 7.57 -12.03 0.24
CA ARG A 493 6.63 -10.94 0.48
C ARG A 493 7.10 -9.65 -0.16
N THR A 494 6.13 -8.87 -0.62
CA THR A 494 6.42 -7.47 -0.97
C THR A 494 6.80 -6.71 0.30
N PRO A 495 7.47 -5.57 0.19
CA PRO A 495 7.78 -4.72 1.35
C PRO A 495 6.56 -4.25 2.15
N THR A 496 5.37 -4.23 1.54
CA THR A 496 4.09 -4.02 2.23
C THR A 496 3.51 -5.29 2.85
N GLY A 497 4.29 -6.36 2.92
CA GLY A 497 3.88 -7.62 3.53
C GLY A 497 2.96 -8.50 2.68
N LYS A 498 2.62 -8.11 1.44
CA LYS A 498 1.79 -8.94 0.56
C LYS A 498 2.57 -10.17 0.08
N LEU A 499 2.01 -11.35 0.30
CA LEU A 499 2.59 -12.62 -0.12
C LEU A 499 2.61 -12.73 -1.66
N VAL A 500 3.75 -13.16 -2.21
CA VAL A 500 3.96 -13.38 -3.65
C VAL A 500 3.95 -14.88 -3.94
N LYS A 501 2.76 -15.51 -3.90
CA LYS A 501 2.58 -16.98 -3.99
C LYS A 501 3.22 -17.60 -5.23
N ARG A 502 3.36 -16.87 -6.34
CA ARG A 502 4.02 -17.38 -7.57
C ARG A 502 5.52 -17.71 -7.41
N ASN A 503 6.13 -17.23 -6.33
CA ASN A 503 7.56 -17.46 -6.04
C ASN A 503 7.76 -18.58 -4.99
N LEU A 504 6.70 -19.27 -4.59
CA LEU A 504 6.71 -20.43 -3.71
C LEU A 504 6.82 -21.70 -4.50
#